data_f1fc6d22f9f046273d21a306b15e340b
#
_entry.id   f1fc6d22f9f046273d21a306b15e340b
#
_cell.length_a   1.000
_cell.length_b   1.000
_cell.length_c   1.000
_cell.angle_alpha   90.00
_cell.angle_beta   90.00
_cell.angle_gamma   90.00
#
_symmetry.space_group_name_H-M   'P 1'
#
loop_
_entity.id
_entity.type
_entity.pdbx_description
1 polymer ?
#
loop_
_entity_poly.entity_id
_entity_poly.type
_entity_poly.pdbx_seq_one_letter_code
_entity_poly.pdbx_strand_id
1 'polypeptide(L)'
;MKNNINLKKLLNAVDISADWIGLREVFEAHTPRMIRDGVPVVNARTSTHGIMVEVLVDGQFGYFGTPDMTLEGIAKAAKQAFNQAKISSKYSIHKFNESARPSYQGSYQSPFLKDRTSLTAGRLNKILLDAYNHLKVNDKIISASSFCQVIETHLNFISSN
;
A
#
# COMPACT_ATOMS: atom_id res chain seq x y z
N MET A 1 0.55 11.76 -13.43
CA MET A 1 1.79 11.44 -14.18
C MET A 1 2.37 10.16 -13.59
N LYS A 2 2.43 9.05 -14.34
CA LYS A 2 3.16 7.85 -13.90
C LYS A 2 4.65 8.15 -14.13
N ASN A 3 5.37 8.59 -13.10
CA ASN A 3 6.83 8.45 -13.13
C ASN A 3 7.11 6.95 -13.15
N ASN A 4 7.55 6.46 -14.28
CA ASN A 4 7.87 5.04 -14.47
C ASN A 4 9.21 4.79 -13.75
N ILE A 5 9.14 4.43 -12.48
CA ILE A 5 10.33 4.14 -11.67
C ILE A 5 10.93 2.84 -12.19
N ASN A 6 12.22 2.90 -12.53
CA ASN A 6 12.95 1.71 -12.97
C ASN A 6 13.45 0.93 -11.73
N LEU A 7 12.57 0.08 -11.18
CA LEU A 7 12.89 -0.75 -10.01
C LEU A 7 14.13 -1.62 -10.24
N LYS A 8 14.36 -2.11 -11.46
CA LYS A 8 15.55 -2.94 -11.79
C LYS A 8 16.84 -2.14 -11.63
N LYS A 9 16.84 -0.84 -12.06
CA LYS A 9 17.98 0.04 -11.86
C LYS A 9 18.23 0.30 -10.37
N LEU A 10 17.16 0.50 -9.58
CA LEU A 10 17.24 0.69 -8.13
C LEU A 10 17.77 -0.56 -7.44
N LEU A 11 17.25 -1.74 -7.77
CA LEU A 11 17.69 -3.02 -7.19
C LEU A 11 19.18 -3.28 -7.47
N ASN A 12 19.63 -3.07 -8.71
CA ASN A 12 21.03 -3.28 -9.09
C ASN A 12 22.02 -2.31 -8.41
N ALA A 13 21.52 -1.21 -7.88
CA ALA A 13 22.35 -0.24 -7.15
C ALA A 13 22.38 -0.49 -5.63
N VAL A 14 21.64 -1.48 -5.13
CA VAL A 14 21.68 -1.86 -3.70
C VAL A 14 22.92 -2.70 -3.44
N ASP A 15 23.86 -2.14 -2.68
CA ASP A 15 25.11 -2.80 -2.29
C ASP A 15 25.05 -3.22 -0.81
N ILE A 16 24.46 -4.39 -0.57
CA ILE A 16 24.40 -5.06 0.74
C ILE A 16 24.58 -6.57 0.57
N SER A 17 25.23 -7.23 1.51
CA SER A 17 25.39 -8.70 1.53
C SER A 17 24.16 -9.35 2.16
N ALA A 18 23.08 -9.55 1.37
CA ALA A 18 21.85 -10.21 1.77
C ALA A 18 21.62 -11.48 0.95
N ASP A 19 20.97 -12.48 1.55
CA ASP A 19 20.59 -13.73 0.87
C ASP A 19 19.54 -13.47 -0.21
N TRP A 20 18.66 -12.48 0.03
CA TRP A 20 17.62 -12.07 -0.90
C TRP A 20 17.23 -10.61 -0.66
N ILE A 21 16.86 -9.90 -1.73
CA ILE A 21 16.41 -8.51 -1.71
C ILE A 21 15.16 -8.37 -2.57
N GLY A 22 14.14 -7.69 -2.07
CA GLY A 22 12.94 -7.29 -2.81
C GLY A 22 12.67 -5.80 -2.70
N LEU A 23 12.23 -5.20 -3.80
CA LEU A 23 11.73 -3.83 -3.85
C LEU A 23 10.27 -3.85 -4.23
N ARG A 24 9.41 -3.26 -3.40
CA ARG A 24 7.98 -3.14 -3.62
C ARG A 24 7.60 -1.67 -3.68
N GLU A 25 7.36 -1.17 -4.89
CA GLU A 25 6.77 0.14 -5.10
C GLU A 25 5.27 0.06 -4.86
N VAL A 26 4.74 0.95 -4.02
CA VAL A 26 3.31 1.06 -3.74
C VAL A 26 2.87 2.49 -3.92
N PHE A 27 1.89 2.70 -4.79
CA PHE A 27 1.07 3.90 -4.82
C PHE A 27 -0.32 3.54 -4.32
N GLU A 28 -0.81 4.28 -3.34
CA GLU A 28 -2.15 4.08 -2.82
C GLU A 28 -2.88 5.42 -2.69
N ALA A 29 -4.11 5.47 -3.19
CA ALA A 29 -4.98 6.64 -3.06
C ALA A 29 -6.25 6.25 -2.31
N HIS A 30 -6.59 7.03 -1.29
CA HIS A 30 -7.77 6.89 -0.44
C HIS A 30 -8.73 8.04 -0.70
N THR A 31 -10.00 7.71 -0.89
CA THR A 31 -11.06 8.70 -1.05
C THR A 31 -12.18 8.40 -0.05
N PRO A 32 -12.01 8.77 1.24
CA PRO A 32 -13.05 8.62 2.26
C PRO A 32 -14.12 9.67 2.08
N ARG A 33 -15.38 9.26 2.33
CA ARG A 33 -16.55 10.13 2.36
C ARG A 33 -17.48 9.71 3.48
N MET A 34 -18.07 10.68 4.16
CA MET A 34 -19.02 10.44 5.24
C MET A 34 -20.09 11.51 5.24
N ILE A 35 -21.32 11.08 5.37
CA ILE A 35 -22.47 11.92 5.69
C ILE A 35 -22.91 11.57 7.10
N ARG A 36 -23.09 12.57 7.93
CA ARG A 36 -23.67 12.44 9.26
C ARG A 36 -24.80 13.45 9.40
N ASP A 37 -25.95 12.97 9.85
CA ASP A 37 -27.17 13.79 10.05
C ASP A 37 -27.52 14.64 8.82
N GLY A 38 -27.38 14.06 7.62
CA GLY A 38 -27.67 14.69 6.34
C GLY A 38 -26.58 15.65 5.82
N VAL A 39 -25.48 15.84 6.57
CA VAL A 39 -24.40 16.78 6.21
C VAL A 39 -23.11 16.03 5.87
N PRO A 40 -22.41 16.37 4.77
CA PRO A 40 -21.08 15.85 4.48
C PRO A 40 -20.06 16.30 5.54
N VAL A 41 -19.49 15.35 6.30
CA VAL A 41 -18.47 15.62 7.33
C VAL A 41 -17.08 15.15 6.94
N VAL A 42 -16.97 14.21 5.96
CA VAL A 42 -15.70 13.80 5.39
C VAL A 42 -15.83 13.81 3.87
N ASN A 43 -14.93 14.54 3.23
CA ASN A 43 -14.84 14.64 1.78
C ASN A 43 -13.36 14.89 1.42
N ALA A 44 -12.54 13.86 1.47
CA ALA A 44 -11.10 13.97 1.29
C ALA A 44 -10.59 13.06 0.17
N ARG A 45 -9.40 13.35 -0.32
CA ARG A 45 -8.58 12.45 -1.12
C ARG A 45 -7.14 12.61 -0.66
N THR A 46 -6.52 11.51 -0.27
CA THR A 46 -5.10 11.42 0.10
C THR A 46 -4.42 10.37 -0.75
N SER A 47 -3.12 10.51 -0.95
CA SER A 47 -2.33 9.48 -1.62
C SER A 47 -0.97 9.35 -0.97
N THR A 48 -0.45 8.14 -0.99
CA THR A 48 0.91 7.81 -0.57
C THR A 48 1.63 7.11 -1.72
N HIS A 49 2.92 7.36 -1.84
CA HIS A 49 3.77 6.72 -2.83
C HIS A 49 5.15 6.49 -2.22
N GLY A 50 5.68 5.29 -2.34
CA GLY A 50 6.98 4.94 -1.81
C GLY A 50 7.41 3.53 -2.18
N ILE A 51 8.60 3.17 -1.71
CA ILE A 51 9.16 1.85 -1.90
C ILE A 51 9.41 1.20 -0.54
N MET A 52 8.94 -0.03 -0.36
CA MET A 52 9.35 -0.93 0.69
C MET A 52 10.54 -1.74 0.22
N VAL A 53 11.63 -1.68 0.94
CA VAL A 53 12.78 -2.56 0.77
C VAL A 53 12.62 -3.73 1.75
N GLU A 54 12.67 -4.94 1.21
CA GLU A 54 12.63 -6.19 1.97
C GLU A 54 13.99 -6.88 1.78
N VAL A 55 14.57 -7.41 2.85
CA VAL A 55 15.82 -8.18 2.77
C VAL A 55 15.73 -9.44 3.61
N LEU A 56 16.38 -10.51 3.17
CA LEU A 56 16.59 -11.72 3.95
C LEU A 56 18.08 -11.79 4.32
N VAL A 57 18.39 -11.90 5.60
CA VAL A 57 19.76 -11.97 6.12
C VAL A 57 19.81 -12.91 7.30
N ASP A 58 20.71 -13.90 7.27
CA ASP A 58 20.89 -14.87 8.36
C ASP A 58 19.58 -15.56 8.78
N GLY A 59 18.69 -15.79 7.84
CA GLY A 59 17.39 -16.43 8.07
C GLY A 59 16.29 -15.51 8.64
N GLN A 60 16.48 -14.19 8.64
CA GLN A 60 15.46 -13.23 9.08
C GLN A 60 15.18 -12.16 8.04
N PHE A 61 13.89 -11.81 7.92
CA PHE A 61 13.47 -10.68 7.09
C PHE A 61 13.62 -9.37 7.84
N GLY A 62 14.09 -8.35 7.11
CA GLY A 62 14.08 -6.96 7.53
C GLY A 62 13.33 -6.11 6.50
N TYR A 63 12.68 -5.05 6.96
CA TYR A 63 11.83 -4.20 6.14
C TYR A 63 12.08 -2.74 6.43
N PHE A 64 12.11 -1.91 5.39
CA PHE A 64 12.14 -0.46 5.57
C PHE A 64 11.44 0.25 4.42
N GLY A 65 10.43 1.08 4.76
CA GLY A 65 9.69 1.89 3.79
C GLY A 65 10.30 3.28 3.63
N THR A 66 10.37 3.78 2.39
CA THR A 66 10.84 5.14 2.11
C THR A 66 10.00 5.80 1.01
N PRO A 67 9.65 7.11 1.16
CA PRO A 67 9.12 7.91 0.07
C PRO A 67 10.22 8.44 -0.85
N ASP A 68 11.49 8.37 -0.43
CA ASP A 68 12.64 8.76 -1.25
C ASP A 68 13.03 7.61 -2.20
N MET A 69 12.56 7.73 -3.45
CA MET A 69 12.74 6.74 -4.50
C MET A 69 13.98 7.00 -5.38
N THR A 70 14.95 7.77 -4.87
CA THR A 70 16.26 7.95 -5.47
C THR A 70 17.18 6.76 -5.18
N LEU A 71 18.29 6.65 -5.92
CA LEU A 71 19.32 5.62 -5.65
C LEU A 71 19.83 5.71 -4.20
N GLU A 72 20.06 6.93 -3.72
CA GLU A 72 20.55 7.19 -2.36
C GLU A 72 19.49 6.80 -1.30
N GLY A 73 18.22 7.21 -1.51
CA GLY A 73 17.10 6.87 -0.62
C GLY A 73 16.90 5.36 -0.49
N ILE A 74 16.99 4.63 -1.61
CA ILE A 74 16.88 3.16 -1.62
C ILE A 74 18.08 2.50 -0.95
N ALA A 75 19.31 2.97 -1.21
CA ALA A 75 20.51 2.44 -0.54
C ALA A 75 20.44 2.61 0.98
N LYS A 76 19.97 3.78 1.44
CA LYS A 76 19.75 4.05 2.88
C LYS A 76 18.68 3.14 3.47
N ALA A 77 17.55 2.96 2.76
CA ALA A 77 16.46 2.07 3.19
C ALA A 77 16.93 0.60 3.26
N ALA A 78 17.69 0.15 2.27
CA ALA A 78 18.26 -1.20 2.25
C ALA A 78 19.20 -1.45 3.44
N LYS A 79 20.05 -0.49 3.79
CA LYS A 79 20.93 -0.57 4.96
C LYS A 79 20.12 -0.65 6.27
N GLN A 80 19.01 0.08 6.38
CA GLN A 80 18.15 0.01 7.57
C GLN A 80 17.45 -1.36 7.66
N ALA A 81 16.88 -1.86 6.55
CA ALA A 81 16.28 -3.18 6.49
C ALA A 81 17.30 -4.29 6.84
N PHE A 82 18.52 -4.21 6.29
CA PHE A 82 19.63 -5.13 6.59
C PHE A 82 19.97 -5.13 8.07
N ASN A 83 20.15 -3.96 8.69
CA ASN A 83 20.46 -3.84 10.11
C ASN A 83 19.36 -4.45 10.99
N GLN A 84 18.09 -4.22 10.63
CA GLN A 84 16.95 -4.81 11.31
C GLN A 84 17.00 -6.35 11.24
N ALA A 85 17.20 -6.93 10.06
CA ALA A 85 17.31 -8.38 9.88
C ALA A 85 18.47 -8.96 10.71
N LYS A 86 19.65 -8.33 10.68
CA LYS A 86 20.84 -8.72 11.46
C LYS A 86 20.58 -8.70 12.96
N ILE A 87 19.88 -7.72 13.47
CA ILE A 87 19.54 -7.66 14.91
C ILE A 87 18.55 -8.76 15.24
N SER A 88 17.50 -8.93 14.44
CA SER A 88 16.45 -9.92 14.66
C SER A 88 16.97 -11.36 14.58
N SER A 89 17.97 -11.63 13.72
CA SER A 89 18.52 -12.99 13.54
C SER A 89 19.12 -13.56 14.82
N LYS A 90 19.59 -12.72 15.74
CA LYS A 90 20.18 -13.14 17.04
C LYS A 90 19.15 -13.70 18.03
N TYR A 91 17.87 -13.35 17.85
CA TYR A 91 16.76 -13.71 18.75
C TYR A 91 15.76 -14.65 18.09
N SER A 92 16.06 -15.12 16.89
CA SER A 92 15.14 -15.86 16.04
C SER A 92 15.04 -17.33 16.48
N ILE A 93 13.81 -17.80 16.64
CA ILE A 93 13.50 -19.23 16.89
C ILE A 93 13.39 -19.98 15.56
N HIS A 94 12.96 -19.31 14.47
CA HIS A 94 12.79 -19.88 13.15
C HIS A 94 13.67 -19.16 12.14
N LYS A 95 14.29 -19.93 11.23
CA LYS A 95 15.08 -19.37 10.13
C LYS A 95 14.35 -19.56 8.81
N PHE A 96 14.14 -18.47 8.11
CA PHE A 96 13.65 -18.46 6.75
C PHE A 96 14.81 -18.68 5.75
N ASN A 97 14.46 -19.14 4.56
CA ASN A 97 15.36 -19.18 3.40
C ASN A 97 14.67 -18.53 2.19
N GLU A 98 15.36 -18.47 1.08
CA GLU A 98 14.83 -17.83 -0.14
C GLU A 98 13.53 -18.48 -0.66
N SER A 99 13.25 -19.74 -0.34
CA SER A 99 12.01 -20.42 -0.76
C SER A 99 10.75 -19.78 -0.15
N ALA A 100 10.89 -18.99 0.93
CA ALA A 100 9.80 -18.19 1.48
C ALA A 100 9.35 -17.05 0.53
N ARG A 101 10.16 -16.74 -0.48
CA ARG A 101 9.90 -15.76 -1.55
C ARG A 101 10.17 -16.38 -2.91
N PRO A 102 9.27 -17.26 -3.40
CA PRO A 102 9.47 -17.92 -4.69
C PRO A 102 9.54 -16.91 -5.83
N SER A 103 10.41 -17.17 -6.81
CA SER A 103 10.49 -16.38 -8.03
C SER A 103 9.20 -16.52 -8.82
N TYR A 104 8.59 -15.41 -9.21
CA TYR A 104 7.37 -15.38 -10.01
C TYR A 104 7.36 -14.15 -10.92
N GLN A 105 6.87 -14.34 -12.14
CA GLN A 105 6.65 -13.24 -13.08
C GLN A 105 5.20 -13.24 -13.55
N GLY A 106 4.52 -12.14 -13.40
CA GLY A 106 3.14 -11.98 -13.81
C GLY A 106 2.57 -10.62 -13.51
N SER A 107 1.36 -10.39 -13.97
CA SER A 107 0.57 -9.20 -13.62
C SER A 107 -0.83 -9.61 -13.21
N TYR A 108 -1.40 -8.87 -12.30
CA TYR A 108 -2.76 -9.08 -11.82
C TYR A 108 -3.51 -7.76 -11.78
N GLN A 109 -4.75 -7.80 -12.21
CA GLN A 109 -5.70 -6.72 -12.04
C GLN A 109 -6.98 -7.28 -11.43
N SER A 110 -7.46 -6.66 -10.36
CA SER A 110 -8.74 -7.05 -9.75
C SER A 110 -9.87 -6.95 -10.77
N PRO A 111 -10.69 -7.99 -10.95
CA PRO A 111 -11.84 -7.93 -11.86
C PRO A 111 -12.87 -6.92 -11.35
N PHE A 112 -13.50 -6.22 -12.25
CA PHE A 112 -14.59 -5.29 -11.94
C PHE A 112 -15.67 -5.33 -13.04
N LEU A 113 -16.95 -5.24 -12.64
CA LEU A 113 -18.07 -5.21 -13.55
C LEU A 113 -18.35 -3.81 -14.09
N LYS A 114 -17.98 -2.77 -13.36
CA LYS A 114 -18.20 -1.36 -13.76
C LYS A 114 -16.92 -0.58 -13.54
N ASP A 115 -16.59 0.26 -14.50
CA ASP A 115 -15.44 1.13 -14.44
C ASP A 115 -15.53 2.10 -13.23
N ARG A 116 -14.42 2.27 -12.53
CA ARG A 116 -14.29 3.20 -11.42
C ARG A 116 -14.60 4.65 -11.79
N THR A 117 -14.37 5.06 -13.04
CA THR A 117 -14.69 6.41 -13.53
C THR A 117 -16.16 6.74 -13.40
N SER A 118 -17.03 5.71 -13.30
CA SER A 118 -18.45 5.88 -13.01
C SER A 118 -18.75 6.33 -11.58
N LEU A 119 -17.79 6.20 -10.65
CA LEU A 119 -17.92 6.59 -9.24
C LEU A 119 -17.45 8.03 -9.02
N THR A 120 -18.17 8.98 -9.60
CA THR A 120 -17.88 10.40 -9.37
C THR A 120 -18.17 10.82 -7.93
N ALA A 121 -17.55 11.91 -7.48
CA ALA A 121 -17.79 12.48 -6.14
C ALA A 121 -19.27 12.72 -5.85
N GLY A 122 -20.00 13.29 -6.83
CA GLY A 122 -21.42 13.55 -6.70
C GLY A 122 -22.26 12.28 -6.57
N ARG A 123 -21.91 11.23 -7.34
CA ARG A 123 -22.59 9.94 -7.26
C ARG A 123 -22.37 9.25 -5.91
N LEU A 124 -21.15 9.27 -5.39
CA LEU A 124 -20.84 8.72 -4.07
C LEU A 124 -21.59 9.46 -2.97
N ASN A 125 -21.60 10.79 -3.00
CA ASN A 125 -22.36 11.59 -2.03
C ASN A 125 -23.87 11.31 -2.11
N LYS A 126 -24.42 11.15 -3.32
CA LYS A 126 -25.83 10.77 -3.49
C LYS A 126 -26.13 9.40 -2.87
N ILE A 127 -25.31 8.39 -3.14
CA ILE A 127 -25.45 7.04 -2.55
C ILE A 127 -25.45 7.11 -1.03
N LEU A 128 -24.52 7.89 -0.44
CA LEU A 128 -24.41 8.04 1.00
C LEU A 128 -25.61 8.80 1.60
N LEU A 129 -26.11 9.82 0.92
CA LEU A 129 -27.30 10.54 1.35
C LEU A 129 -28.55 9.66 1.28
N ASP A 130 -28.70 8.90 0.20
CA ASP A 130 -29.80 7.94 0.05
C ASP A 130 -29.74 6.87 1.17
N ALA A 131 -28.55 6.33 1.47
CA ALA A 131 -28.33 5.40 2.58
C ALA A 131 -28.67 6.02 3.95
N TYR A 132 -28.23 7.25 4.21
CA TYR A 132 -28.59 7.99 5.42
C TYR A 132 -30.09 8.15 5.56
N ASN A 133 -30.81 8.54 4.50
CA ASN A 133 -32.26 8.74 4.51
C ASN A 133 -33.00 7.41 4.83
N HIS A 134 -32.48 6.27 4.35
CA HIS A 134 -33.03 4.96 4.67
C HIS A 134 -32.76 4.52 6.13
N LEU A 135 -31.68 5.01 6.75
CA LEU A 135 -31.38 4.71 8.15
C LEU A 135 -32.30 5.51 9.11
N LYS A 136 -32.69 6.72 8.73
CA LYS A 136 -33.54 7.60 9.55
C LYS A 136 -35.02 7.23 9.38
N VAL A 137 -35.40 6.03 9.85
CA VAL A 137 -36.74 5.46 9.68
C VAL A 137 -37.83 6.11 10.57
N ASN A 138 -37.43 6.80 11.64
CA ASN A 138 -38.36 7.55 12.53
C ASN A 138 -37.60 8.57 13.39
N ASP A 139 -38.34 9.42 14.10
CA ASP A 139 -37.80 10.52 14.92
C ASP A 139 -37.06 10.07 16.19
N LYS A 140 -37.13 8.80 16.56
CA LYS A 140 -36.37 8.25 17.69
C LYS A 140 -34.89 8.06 17.35
N ILE A 141 -34.54 8.06 16.04
CA ILE A 141 -33.16 8.03 15.62
C ILE A 141 -32.61 9.46 15.65
N ILE A 142 -31.86 9.76 16.69
CA ILE A 142 -31.31 11.10 16.95
C ILE A 142 -30.09 11.41 16.10
N SER A 143 -29.31 10.38 15.70
CA SER A 143 -28.16 10.53 14.81
C SER A 143 -27.98 9.29 13.94
N ALA A 144 -27.62 9.51 12.69
CA ALA A 144 -27.26 8.46 11.75
C ALA A 144 -26.11 8.90 10.85
N SER A 145 -25.27 7.95 10.44
CA SER A 145 -24.17 8.24 9.52
C SER A 145 -24.01 7.14 8.47
N SER A 146 -23.58 7.55 7.30
CA SER A 146 -23.17 6.65 6.21
C SER A 146 -21.73 6.96 5.81
N PHE A 147 -20.94 5.94 5.53
CA PHE A 147 -19.53 6.06 5.18
C PHE A 147 -19.19 5.18 4.00
N CYS A 148 -18.33 5.68 3.11
CA CYS A 148 -17.66 4.86 2.12
C CYS A 148 -16.20 5.28 1.98
N GLN A 149 -15.38 4.34 1.54
CA GLN A 149 -13.99 4.58 1.17
C GLN A 149 -13.69 3.88 -0.14
N VAL A 150 -13.16 4.65 -1.09
CA VAL A 150 -12.59 4.09 -2.32
C VAL A 150 -11.09 4.08 -2.17
N ILE A 151 -10.50 2.88 -2.31
CA ILE A 151 -9.06 2.67 -2.26
C ILE A 151 -8.61 2.21 -3.64
N GLU A 152 -7.56 2.86 -4.15
CA GLU A 152 -6.90 2.51 -5.40
C GLU A 152 -5.44 2.20 -5.08
N THR A 153 -5.01 0.96 -5.34
CA THR A 153 -3.65 0.52 -5.10
C THR A 153 -3.00 0.10 -6.41
N HIS A 154 -1.80 0.62 -6.68
CA HIS A 154 -0.91 0.14 -7.73
C HIS A 154 0.37 -0.35 -7.06
N LEU A 155 0.76 -1.57 -7.39
CA LEU A 155 1.91 -2.23 -6.82
C LEU A 155 2.80 -2.78 -7.94
N ASN A 156 4.09 -2.47 -7.87
CA ASN A 156 5.13 -3.10 -8.68
C ASN A 156 6.14 -3.76 -7.74
N PHE A 157 6.58 -4.96 -8.11
CA PHE A 157 7.52 -5.70 -7.30
C PHE A 157 8.64 -6.27 -8.17
N ILE A 158 9.85 -6.30 -7.63
CA ILE A 158 11.01 -6.99 -8.21
C ILE A 158 11.86 -7.56 -7.08
N SER A 159 12.53 -8.66 -7.34
CA SER A 159 13.47 -9.29 -6.40
C SER A 159 14.79 -9.66 -7.08
N SER A 160 15.75 -10.05 -6.25
CA SER A 160 17.09 -10.46 -6.67
C SER A 160 17.15 -11.86 -7.29
N ASN A 161 16.10 -12.67 -7.20
CA ASN A 161 15.98 -14.02 -7.77
C ASN A 161 14.88 -14.10 -8.83
#